data_07d3a4be0190603826b8fe9e5d0dfd13
#
_entry.id   07d3a4be0190603826b8fe9e5d0dfd13
#
_cell.length_a   1.000
_cell.length_b   1.000
_cell.length_c   1.000
_cell.angle_alpha   90.00
_cell.angle_beta   90.00
_cell.angle_gamma   90.00
#
_symmetry.space_group_name_H-M   'P 1'
#
loop_
_entity.id
_entity.type
_entity.pdbx_description
1 polymer ?
#
loop_
_entity_poly.entity_id
_entity_poly.type
_entity_poly.pdbx_seq_one_letter_code
_entity_poly.pdbx_strand_id
1 'polypeptide(L)'
;MTVLIAVPGSEACAQRLGTRLGLSVIVPELRQFPDGELYVRIDRDALGEDAAIVGNLSGDNFLRVAFLAGTARDLGAARVGLVAPYLAYMRQDSRFQRGEGVTSAYFARLVSSAVDWLVTVDPHLHRYDSLDAIYSIPTTIARAAPAIARWITEEVEHPVLVGPDAESVQWVAAVAAQCRAPYLVLEKTRRGDRDVSVSAPGGPWNGHTPVVIDDIVSTGRTMVEATRQLRAAGAAAPMCVAIHAVFADAVSAELVAAGARGIVTCDTIDHATNRICVADPLADAVRARLA
;
A
#
# COMPACT_ATOMS: atom_id res chain seq x y z
N MET A 1 -15.50 22.08 10.28
CA MET A 1 -14.05 21.91 10.50
C MET A 1 -13.76 20.41 10.47
N THR A 2 -12.73 19.97 9.74
CA THR A 2 -12.39 18.53 9.64
C THR A 2 -11.31 18.17 10.64
N VAL A 3 -11.38 16.93 11.20
CA VAL A 3 -10.36 16.35 12.10
C VAL A 3 -9.93 14.99 11.62
N LEU A 4 -8.71 14.57 11.96
CA LEU A 4 -8.25 13.20 11.72
C LEU A 4 -8.41 12.39 13.02
N ILE A 5 -8.85 11.14 12.88
CA ILE A 5 -8.95 10.18 13.98
C ILE A 5 -8.00 9.03 13.69
N ALA A 6 -6.97 8.86 14.51
CA ALA A 6 -5.97 7.81 14.32
C ALA A 6 -6.46 6.46 14.85
N VAL A 7 -6.50 5.43 14.01
CA VAL A 7 -6.63 4.05 14.50
C VAL A 7 -5.33 3.67 15.23
N PRO A 8 -5.36 2.94 16.37
CA PRO A 8 -4.15 2.49 17.04
C PRO A 8 -3.15 1.80 16.11
N GLY A 9 -1.89 2.24 16.17
CA GLY A 9 -0.82 1.84 15.27
C GLY A 9 -0.72 2.67 13.98
N SER A 10 -1.59 3.68 13.79
CA SER A 10 -1.56 4.60 12.64
C SER A 10 -1.30 6.05 13.06
N GLU A 11 -0.94 6.30 14.33
CA GLU A 11 -0.77 7.63 14.90
C GLU A 11 0.31 8.43 14.17
N ALA A 12 1.44 7.81 13.84
CA ALA A 12 2.52 8.45 13.12
C ALA A 12 2.10 8.88 11.69
N CYS A 13 1.34 8.04 11.00
CA CYS A 13 0.77 8.38 9.68
C CYS A 13 -0.24 9.52 9.80
N ALA A 14 -1.18 9.44 10.75
CA ALA A 14 -2.18 10.48 10.99
C ALA A 14 -1.53 11.82 11.34
N GLN A 15 -0.47 11.82 12.17
CA GLN A 15 0.25 13.05 12.54
C GLN A 15 0.98 13.67 11.35
N ARG A 16 1.66 12.86 10.51
CA ARG A 16 2.29 13.36 9.28
C ARG A 16 1.25 13.97 8.33
N LEU A 17 0.11 13.31 8.17
CA LEU A 17 -0.99 13.78 7.35
C LEU A 17 -1.62 15.07 7.92
N GLY A 18 -1.87 15.11 9.23
CA GLY A 18 -2.38 16.28 9.93
C GLY A 18 -1.50 17.51 9.73
N THR A 19 -0.18 17.36 9.85
CA THR A 19 0.79 18.42 9.61
C THR A 19 0.70 18.98 8.18
N ARG A 20 0.53 18.10 7.17
CA ARG A 20 0.44 18.52 5.75
C ARG A 20 -0.89 19.17 5.38
N LEU A 21 -1.94 18.80 6.07
CA LEU A 21 -3.30 19.32 5.84
C LEU A 21 -3.64 20.51 6.74
N GLY A 22 -2.86 20.76 7.79
CA GLY A 22 -3.21 21.75 8.82
C GLY A 22 -4.41 21.28 9.66
N LEU A 23 -4.57 19.96 9.86
CA LEU A 23 -5.68 19.37 10.60
C LEU A 23 -5.20 18.82 11.95
N SER A 24 -6.05 18.94 12.97
CA SER A 24 -5.81 18.29 14.26
C SER A 24 -6.01 16.79 14.17
N VAL A 25 -5.30 16.07 15.03
CA VAL A 25 -5.35 14.61 15.13
C VAL A 25 -5.89 14.23 16.51
N ILE A 26 -6.94 13.42 16.52
CA ILE A 26 -7.50 12.79 17.70
C ILE A 26 -6.94 11.37 17.81
N VAL A 27 -6.41 11.05 18.97
CA VAL A 27 -6.07 9.66 19.33
C VAL A 27 -7.20 9.16 20.24
N PRO A 28 -8.09 8.28 19.74
CA PRO A 28 -9.22 7.77 20.51
C PRO A 28 -8.74 6.79 21.60
N GLU A 29 -9.51 6.67 22.66
CA GLU A 29 -9.33 5.57 23.60
C GLU A 29 -9.99 4.30 23.01
N LEU A 30 -9.16 3.32 22.68
CA LEU A 30 -9.58 2.01 22.22
C LEU A 30 -8.96 0.95 23.12
N ARG A 31 -9.80 0.15 23.76
CA ARG A 31 -9.36 -0.98 24.60
C ARG A 31 -10.29 -2.17 24.42
N GLN A 32 -9.87 -3.32 24.87
CA GLN A 32 -10.72 -4.52 24.92
C GLN A 32 -11.18 -4.80 26.34
N PHE A 33 -12.42 -5.25 26.46
CA PHE A 33 -12.94 -5.87 27.65
C PHE A 33 -12.30 -7.27 27.85
N PRO A 34 -12.40 -7.88 29.04
CA PRO A 34 -11.83 -9.21 29.30
C PRO A 34 -12.35 -10.33 28.39
N ASP A 35 -13.54 -10.18 27.82
CA ASP A 35 -14.18 -11.09 26.86
C ASP A 35 -13.77 -10.82 25.40
N GLY A 36 -12.95 -9.76 25.15
CA GLY A 36 -12.47 -9.39 23.83
C GLY A 36 -13.31 -8.35 23.11
N GLU A 37 -14.45 -7.92 23.67
CA GLU A 37 -15.23 -6.84 23.09
C GLU A 37 -14.48 -5.50 23.09
N LEU A 38 -14.72 -4.68 22.07
CA LEU A 38 -14.07 -3.38 21.93
C LEU A 38 -14.80 -2.29 22.71
N TYR A 39 -14.05 -1.50 23.44
CA TYR A 39 -14.47 -0.21 23.98
C TYR A 39 -13.91 0.92 23.14
N VAL A 40 -14.75 1.90 22.81
CA VAL A 40 -14.38 3.06 21.99
C VAL A 40 -14.83 4.34 22.69
N ARG A 41 -13.92 5.32 22.78
CA ARG A 41 -14.22 6.68 23.24
C ARG A 41 -13.46 7.70 22.40
N ILE A 42 -14.17 8.69 21.88
CA ILE A 42 -13.63 9.87 21.21
C ILE A 42 -13.90 11.08 22.10
N ASP A 43 -12.91 11.97 22.23
CA ASP A 43 -13.13 13.26 22.91
C ASP A 43 -14.03 14.14 22.03
N ARG A 44 -15.24 14.41 22.52
CA ARG A 44 -16.26 15.19 21.81
C ARG A 44 -15.81 16.61 21.54
N ASP A 45 -15.10 17.25 22.48
CA ASP A 45 -14.70 18.65 22.36
C ASP A 45 -13.63 18.85 21.27
N ALA A 46 -12.93 17.77 20.92
CA ALA A 46 -11.95 17.74 19.84
C ALA A 46 -12.55 17.37 18.48
N LEU A 47 -13.81 16.87 18.41
CA LEU A 47 -14.44 16.41 17.18
C LEU A 47 -14.97 17.59 16.35
N GLY A 48 -14.75 17.55 15.02
CA GLY A 48 -15.28 18.52 14.07
C GLY A 48 -16.59 18.04 13.40
N GLU A 49 -17.12 18.85 12.50
CA GLU A 49 -18.28 18.50 11.67
C GLU A 49 -17.97 17.35 10.68
N ASP A 50 -16.75 17.27 10.24
CA ASP A 50 -16.24 16.20 9.38
C ASP A 50 -15.10 15.48 10.08
N ALA A 51 -15.04 14.17 9.96
CA ALA A 51 -13.96 13.33 10.48
C ALA A 51 -13.35 12.46 9.38
N ALA A 52 -12.05 12.25 9.43
CA ALA A 52 -11.37 11.28 8.59
C ALA A 52 -10.60 10.29 9.47
N ILE A 53 -11.01 9.04 9.47
CA ILE A 53 -10.35 7.97 10.21
C ILE A 53 -9.11 7.54 9.42
N VAL A 54 -7.94 7.56 10.04
CA VAL A 54 -6.67 7.18 9.42
C VAL A 54 -6.25 5.83 9.98
N GLY A 55 -6.15 4.83 9.12
CA GLY A 55 -5.70 3.50 9.55
C GLY A 55 -5.88 2.42 8.51
N ASN A 56 -5.05 1.39 8.58
CA ASN A 56 -5.14 0.22 7.73
C ASN A 56 -6.21 -0.75 8.23
N LEU A 57 -6.78 -1.51 7.30
CA LEU A 57 -7.94 -2.38 7.55
C LEU A 57 -7.58 -3.87 7.67
N SER A 58 -6.30 -4.19 7.84
CA SER A 58 -5.85 -5.57 8.05
C SER A 58 -6.26 -6.11 9.43
N GLY A 59 -6.50 -7.42 9.53
CA GLY A 59 -6.90 -8.06 10.78
C GLY A 59 -8.24 -7.53 11.32
N ASP A 60 -8.30 -7.21 12.60
CA ASP A 60 -9.51 -6.75 13.31
C ASP A 60 -9.78 -5.24 13.16
N ASN A 61 -8.94 -4.52 12.43
CA ASN A 61 -9.03 -3.06 12.36
C ASN A 61 -10.29 -2.54 11.69
N PHE A 62 -10.94 -3.35 10.82
CA PHE A 62 -12.22 -2.94 10.24
C PHE A 62 -13.29 -2.68 11.31
N LEU A 63 -13.37 -3.54 12.32
CA LEU A 63 -14.35 -3.36 13.42
C LEU A 63 -14.06 -2.08 14.22
N ARG A 64 -12.78 -1.78 14.45
CA ARG A 64 -12.35 -0.53 15.10
C ARG A 64 -12.76 0.69 14.28
N VAL A 65 -12.53 0.66 12.96
CA VAL A 65 -12.95 1.73 12.05
C VAL A 65 -14.47 1.91 12.04
N ALA A 66 -15.24 0.82 11.97
CA ALA A 66 -16.70 0.87 11.97
C ALA A 66 -17.25 1.48 13.28
N PHE A 67 -16.68 1.11 14.44
CA PHE A 67 -17.10 1.66 15.72
C PHE A 67 -16.67 3.12 15.90
N LEU A 68 -15.47 3.49 15.44
CA LEU A 68 -15.04 4.90 15.42
C LEU A 68 -15.95 5.74 14.53
N ALA A 69 -16.35 5.23 13.35
CA ALA A 69 -17.25 5.93 12.46
C ALA A 69 -18.64 6.12 13.07
N GLY A 70 -19.20 5.07 13.68
CA GLY A 70 -20.47 5.16 14.41
C GLY A 70 -20.39 6.17 15.57
N THR A 71 -19.36 6.05 16.40
CA THR A 71 -19.16 6.97 17.55
C THR A 71 -18.99 8.42 17.09
N ALA A 72 -18.24 8.68 16.02
CA ALA A 72 -18.08 10.03 15.48
C ALA A 72 -19.43 10.63 15.01
N ARG A 73 -20.27 9.82 14.34
CA ARG A 73 -21.62 10.25 13.92
C ARG A 73 -22.53 10.51 15.12
N ASP A 74 -22.54 9.64 16.12
CA ASP A 74 -23.35 9.83 17.34
C ASP A 74 -22.95 11.10 18.10
N LEU A 75 -21.67 11.50 18.00
CA LEU A 75 -21.14 12.73 18.59
C LEU A 75 -21.33 13.98 17.70
N GLY A 76 -21.91 13.83 16.50
CA GLY A 76 -22.32 14.95 15.64
C GLY A 76 -21.50 15.16 14.37
N ALA A 77 -20.58 14.25 14.01
CA ALA A 77 -19.89 14.33 12.72
C ALA A 77 -20.90 14.09 11.57
N ALA A 78 -20.99 15.06 10.65
CA ALA A 78 -21.90 14.98 9.50
C ALA A 78 -21.37 14.05 8.42
N ARG A 79 -20.04 13.99 8.23
CA ARG A 79 -19.35 13.10 7.29
C ARG A 79 -18.18 12.41 7.96
N VAL A 80 -18.02 11.12 7.69
CA VAL A 80 -16.91 10.32 8.20
C VAL A 80 -16.22 9.60 7.05
N GLY A 81 -15.01 10.00 6.73
CA GLY A 81 -14.20 9.34 5.71
C GLY A 81 -13.18 8.35 6.27
N LEU A 82 -12.61 7.55 5.38
CA LEU A 82 -11.52 6.63 5.69
C LEU A 82 -10.30 6.95 4.83
N VAL A 83 -9.17 7.10 5.47
CA VAL A 83 -7.85 7.13 4.85
C VAL A 83 -7.13 5.84 5.23
N ALA A 84 -7.10 4.88 4.30
CA ALA A 84 -6.42 3.61 4.47
C ALA A 84 -5.18 3.57 3.57
N PRO A 85 -3.97 3.94 4.05
CA PRO A 85 -2.77 3.91 3.22
C PRO A 85 -2.54 2.56 2.56
N TYR A 86 -2.85 1.48 3.24
CA TYR A 86 -2.95 0.14 2.67
C TYR A 86 -4.40 -0.35 2.71
N LEU A 87 -4.96 -0.67 1.54
CA LEU A 87 -6.31 -1.24 1.41
C LEU A 87 -6.22 -2.77 1.37
N ALA A 88 -6.59 -3.40 2.48
CA ALA A 88 -6.59 -4.84 2.63
C ALA A 88 -7.68 -5.52 1.79
N TYR A 89 -7.61 -6.87 1.68
CA TYR A 89 -8.58 -7.75 1.01
C TYR A 89 -8.77 -7.53 -0.49
N MET A 90 -7.88 -6.79 -1.17
CA MET A 90 -7.95 -6.56 -2.62
C MET A 90 -7.39 -7.72 -3.47
N ARG A 91 -6.67 -8.69 -2.87
CA ARG A 91 -5.96 -9.76 -3.59
C ARG A 91 -6.85 -10.93 -4.03
N GLN A 92 -7.98 -11.19 -3.34
CA GLN A 92 -8.96 -12.19 -3.75
C GLN A 92 -10.11 -11.51 -4.51
N ASP A 93 -9.84 -11.13 -5.73
CA ASP A 93 -10.69 -10.35 -6.64
C ASP A 93 -11.50 -11.22 -7.62
N SER A 94 -11.27 -12.54 -7.58
CA SER A 94 -12.01 -13.53 -8.37
C SER A 94 -12.09 -14.87 -7.65
N ARG A 95 -12.90 -15.77 -8.20
CA ARG A 95 -12.91 -17.18 -7.79
C ARG A 95 -11.87 -17.93 -8.60
N PHE A 96 -10.80 -18.37 -7.97
CA PHE A 96 -9.75 -19.20 -8.59
C PHE A 96 -10.15 -20.67 -8.65
N GLN A 97 -10.99 -21.10 -7.68
CA GLN A 97 -11.52 -22.45 -7.59
C GLN A 97 -13.01 -22.42 -7.21
N ARG A 98 -13.71 -23.55 -7.48
CA ARG A 98 -15.11 -23.72 -7.10
C ARG A 98 -15.28 -23.62 -5.58
N GLY A 99 -16.24 -22.82 -5.13
CA GLY A 99 -16.54 -22.60 -3.71
C GLY A 99 -15.81 -21.43 -3.04
N GLU A 100 -14.85 -20.80 -3.71
CA GLU A 100 -14.18 -19.61 -3.19
C GLU A 100 -15.07 -18.37 -3.19
N GLY A 101 -14.80 -17.50 -2.24
CA GLY A 101 -15.42 -16.17 -2.18
C GLY A 101 -14.66 -15.14 -3.01
N VAL A 102 -15.26 -13.99 -3.26
CA VAL A 102 -14.61 -12.78 -3.79
C VAL A 102 -14.53 -11.77 -2.65
N THR A 103 -13.49 -11.92 -1.80
CA THR A 103 -13.40 -11.15 -0.55
C THR A 103 -13.25 -9.66 -0.77
N SER A 104 -12.64 -9.23 -1.88
CA SER A 104 -12.56 -7.82 -2.26
C SER A 104 -13.94 -7.16 -2.38
N ALA A 105 -14.88 -7.82 -3.06
CA ALA A 105 -16.25 -7.31 -3.21
C ALA A 105 -17.04 -7.34 -1.89
N TYR A 106 -16.80 -8.35 -1.04
CA TYR A 106 -17.48 -8.43 0.26
C TYR A 106 -16.98 -7.34 1.19
N PHE A 107 -15.67 -7.14 1.24
CA PHE A 107 -15.04 -6.14 2.07
C PHE A 107 -15.37 -4.71 1.61
N ALA A 108 -15.41 -4.47 0.30
CA ALA A 108 -15.83 -3.20 -0.26
C ALA A 108 -17.24 -2.78 0.20
N ARG A 109 -18.19 -3.72 0.25
CA ARG A 109 -19.54 -3.44 0.78
C ARG A 109 -19.52 -3.10 2.27
N LEU A 110 -18.73 -3.81 3.07
CA LEU A 110 -18.59 -3.52 4.50
C LEU A 110 -18.01 -2.12 4.73
N VAL A 111 -16.94 -1.76 4.04
CA VAL A 111 -16.34 -0.43 4.14
C VAL A 111 -17.31 0.65 3.66
N SER A 112 -18.00 0.41 2.52
CA SER A 112 -18.99 1.36 1.98
C SER A 112 -20.18 1.59 2.90
N SER A 113 -20.52 0.62 3.77
CA SER A 113 -21.57 0.80 4.77
C SER A 113 -21.12 1.57 6.02
N ALA A 114 -19.82 1.63 6.28
CA ALA A 114 -19.27 2.21 7.50
C ALA A 114 -18.84 3.68 7.33
N VAL A 115 -18.38 4.08 6.14
CA VAL A 115 -17.82 5.42 5.89
C VAL A 115 -18.40 6.06 4.63
N ASP A 116 -18.26 7.38 4.49
CA ASP A 116 -18.87 8.15 3.41
C ASP A 116 -17.93 8.33 2.19
N TRP A 117 -16.63 8.14 2.36
CA TRP A 117 -15.63 8.18 1.31
C TRP A 117 -14.35 7.43 1.73
N LEU A 118 -13.53 7.05 0.74
CA LEU A 118 -12.29 6.31 0.93
C LEU A 118 -11.13 6.96 0.16
N VAL A 119 -9.99 7.12 0.82
CA VAL A 119 -8.70 7.43 0.21
C VAL A 119 -7.71 6.31 0.52
N THR A 120 -6.96 5.85 -0.47
CA THR A 120 -5.95 4.79 -0.32
C THR A 120 -4.75 5.05 -1.23
N VAL A 121 -3.64 4.34 -1.00
CA VAL A 121 -2.44 4.41 -1.85
C VAL A 121 -2.37 3.15 -2.70
N ASP A 122 -2.25 3.33 -4.02
CA ASP A 122 -2.02 2.27 -5.02
C ASP A 122 -2.61 0.89 -4.65
N PRO A 123 -3.94 0.77 -4.52
CA PRO A 123 -4.57 -0.50 -4.16
C PRO A 123 -4.32 -1.53 -5.26
N HIS A 124 -4.25 -2.80 -4.88
CA HIS A 124 -4.06 -3.90 -5.81
C HIS A 124 -5.26 -4.07 -6.74
N LEU A 125 -5.22 -3.41 -7.90
CA LEU A 125 -6.25 -3.44 -8.92
C LEU A 125 -5.82 -4.32 -10.09
N HIS A 126 -6.12 -5.61 -10.00
CA HIS A 126 -5.72 -6.61 -11.01
C HIS A 126 -6.82 -6.87 -12.04
N ARG A 127 -8.06 -7.05 -11.56
CA ARG A 127 -9.24 -7.37 -12.38
C ARG A 127 -10.30 -6.29 -12.35
N TYR A 128 -10.08 -5.24 -11.59
CA TYR A 128 -10.97 -4.08 -11.55
C TYR A 128 -10.28 -2.90 -12.21
N ASP A 129 -10.98 -2.21 -13.10
CA ASP A 129 -10.45 -0.99 -13.76
C ASP A 129 -10.37 0.19 -12.76
N SER A 130 -11.22 0.16 -11.73
CA SER A 130 -11.24 1.16 -10.66
C SER A 130 -11.86 0.59 -9.38
N LEU A 131 -11.65 1.28 -8.26
CA LEU A 131 -12.36 0.96 -7.00
C LEU A 131 -13.87 1.14 -7.10
N ASP A 132 -14.35 2.04 -7.96
CA ASP A 132 -15.79 2.31 -8.14
C ASP A 132 -16.55 1.10 -8.70
N ALA A 133 -15.83 0.09 -9.24
CA ALA A 133 -16.45 -1.17 -9.65
C ALA A 133 -17.01 -1.99 -8.47
N ILE A 134 -16.49 -1.79 -7.26
CA ILE A 134 -16.87 -2.58 -6.06
C ILE A 134 -17.26 -1.74 -4.85
N TYR A 135 -16.79 -0.48 -4.76
CA TYR A 135 -17.16 0.46 -3.71
C TYR A 135 -18.34 1.33 -4.15
N SER A 136 -19.35 1.50 -3.30
CA SER A 136 -20.51 2.37 -3.57
C SER A 136 -20.36 3.78 -3.01
N ILE A 137 -19.21 4.09 -2.43
CA ILE A 137 -18.84 5.41 -1.92
C ILE A 137 -17.76 6.03 -2.81
N PRO A 138 -17.62 7.36 -2.84
CA PRO A 138 -16.55 8.03 -3.56
C PRO A 138 -15.18 7.54 -3.11
N THR A 139 -14.32 7.17 -4.07
CA THR A 139 -12.95 6.71 -3.80
C THR A 139 -11.91 7.63 -4.42
N THR A 140 -10.73 7.73 -3.82
CA THR A 140 -9.57 8.43 -4.39
C THR A 140 -8.31 7.62 -4.14
N ILE A 141 -7.51 7.48 -5.19
CA ILE A 141 -6.25 6.75 -5.14
C ILE A 141 -5.10 7.76 -5.15
N ALA A 142 -4.31 7.77 -4.08
CA ALA A 142 -3.01 8.43 -4.05
C ALA A 142 -1.98 7.56 -4.76
N ARG A 143 -1.08 8.16 -5.56
CA ARG A 143 -0.04 7.44 -6.29
C ARG A 143 1.29 7.58 -5.58
N ALA A 144 1.93 6.45 -5.27
CA ALA A 144 3.25 6.41 -4.63
C ALA A 144 4.40 6.69 -5.62
N ALA A 145 4.15 6.57 -6.92
CA ALA A 145 5.17 6.72 -7.95
C ALA A 145 6.02 8.01 -7.83
N PRO A 146 5.46 9.20 -7.51
CA PRO A 146 6.28 10.40 -7.30
C PRO A 146 7.25 10.28 -6.12
N ALA A 147 6.83 9.67 -5.02
CA ALA A 147 7.65 9.48 -3.83
C ALA A 147 8.76 8.44 -4.08
N ILE A 148 8.42 7.34 -4.76
CA ILE A 148 9.38 6.29 -5.14
C ILE A 148 10.41 6.86 -6.12
N ALA A 149 9.99 7.59 -7.12
CA ALA A 149 10.88 8.19 -8.12
C ALA A 149 11.87 9.18 -7.49
N ARG A 150 11.41 10.00 -6.56
CA ARG A 150 12.28 10.92 -5.80
C ARG A 150 13.34 10.14 -5.05
N TRP A 151 12.93 9.14 -4.27
CA TRP A 151 13.85 8.30 -3.51
C TRP A 151 14.88 7.60 -4.40
N ILE A 152 14.45 7.02 -5.53
CA ILE A 152 15.37 6.37 -6.48
C ILE A 152 16.37 7.37 -7.04
N THR A 153 15.94 8.59 -7.39
CA THR A 153 16.82 9.63 -7.95
C THR A 153 17.87 10.09 -6.93
N GLU A 154 17.52 10.11 -5.64
CA GLU A 154 18.40 10.52 -4.56
C GLU A 154 19.37 9.42 -4.12
N GLU A 155 18.95 8.15 -4.14
CA GLU A 155 19.65 7.04 -3.46
C GLU A 155 20.26 5.99 -4.41
N VAL A 156 19.90 6.02 -5.71
CA VAL A 156 20.33 4.98 -6.65
C VAL A 156 21.05 5.59 -7.85
N GLU A 157 22.31 5.27 -7.99
CA GLU A 157 23.12 5.67 -9.14
C GLU A 157 22.77 4.82 -10.38
N HIS A 158 22.56 5.47 -11.52
CA HIS A 158 22.25 4.83 -12.80
C HIS A 158 21.16 3.75 -12.73
N PRO A 159 19.94 4.07 -12.25
CA PRO A 159 18.91 3.06 -12.05
C PRO A 159 18.40 2.48 -13.37
N VAL A 160 18.15 1.17 -13.38
CA VAL A 160 17.29 0.47 -14.36
C VAL A 160 16.15 -0.16 -13.61
N LEU A 161 14.92 0.26 -13.91
CA LEU A 161 13.75 -0.24 -13.19
C LEU A 161 13.32 -1.59 -13.75
N VAL A 162 12.94 -2.51 -12.87
CA VAL A 162 12.60 -3.88 -13.25
C VAL A 162 11.26 -4.25 -12.63
N GLY A 163 10.30 -4.58 -13.50
CA GLY A 163 9.08 -5.24 -13.08
C GLY A 163 9.30 -6.74 -12.92
N PRO A 164 8.98 -7.34 -11.79
CA PRO A 164 9.22 -8.77 -11.56
C PRO A 164 8.30 -9.68 -12.39
N ASP A 165 7.20 -9.16 -12.90
CA ASP A 165 6.28 -9.85 -13.82
C ASP A 165 5.37 -8.87 -14.57
N ALA A 166 4.51 -9.39 -15.46
CA ALA A 166 3.63 -8.57 -16.31
C ALA A 166 2.63 -7.71 -15.51
N GLU A 167 2.33 -8.12 -14.28
CA GLU A 167 1.38 -7.40 -13.42
C GLU A 167 1.95 -6.08 -12.91
N SER A 168 3.28 -6.00 -12.75
CA SER A 168 4.01 -4.84 -12.24
C SER A 168 4.22 -3.71 -13.28
N VAL A 169 3.89 -3.93 -14.57
CA VAL A 169 4.13 -2.97 -15.67
C VAL A 169 3.65 -1.57 -15.33
N GLN A 170 2.42 -1.43 -14.78
CA GLN A 170 1.82 -0.14 -14.51
C GLN A 170 2.61 0.68 -13.48
N TRP A 171 3.11 0.05 -12.42
CA TRP A 171 3.89 0.75 -11.38
C TRP A 171 5.29 1.08 -11.87
N VAL A 172 5.96 0.13 -12.52
CA VAL A 172 7.33 0.33 -13.03
C VAL A 172 7.36 1.42 -14.08
N ALA A 173 6.43 1.42 -15.05
CA ALA A 173 6.35 2.43 -16.09
C ALA A 173 6.06 3.83 -15.50
N ALA A 174 5.16 3.93 -14.51
CA ALA A 174 4.83 5.19 -13.87
C ALA A 174 6.03 5.79 -13.12
N VAL A 175 6.80 4.96 -12.41
CA VAL A 175 8.04 5.40 -11.71
C VAL A 175 9.11 5.75 -12.72
N ALA A 176 9.34 4.92 -13.75
CA ALA A 176 10.34 5.13 -14.79
C ALA A 176 10.18 6.47 -15.52
N ALA A 177 8.93 6.82 -15.85
CA ALA A 177 8.62 8.10 -16.48
C ALA A 177 9.04 9.31 -15.63
N GLN A 178 8.95 9.20 -14.29
CA GLN A 178 9.31 10.28 -13.38
C GLN A 178 10.82 10.36 -13.10
N CYS A 179 11.50 9.20 -12.95
CA CYS A 179 12.96 9.17 -12.81
C CYS A 179 13.70 9.38 -14.12
N ARG A 180 13.01 9.35 -15.28
CA ARG A 180 13.63 9.29 -16.62
C ARG A 180 14.62 8.13 -16.75
N ALA A 181 14.34 7.01 -16.09
CA ALA A 181 15.17 5.81 -16.10
C ALA A 181 14.64 4.78 -17.10
N PRO A 182 15.50 3.98 -17.73
CA PRO A 182 15.03 2.83 -18.51
C PRO A 182 14.33 1.83 -17.61
N TYR A 183 13.38 1.09 -18.18
CA TYR A 183 12.74 -0.01 -17.47
C TYR A 183 12.56 -1.22 -18.36
N LEU A 184 12.41 -2.37 -17.72
CA LEU A 184 12.05 -3.65 -18.34
C LEU A 184 11.13 -4.42 -17.40
N VAL A 185 10.44 -5.41 -17.95
CA VAL A 185 9.59 -6.32 -17.17
C VAL A 185 10.02 -7.76 -17.46
N LEU A 186 10.19 -8.53 -16.42
CA LEU A 186 10.58 -9.93 -16.54
C LEU A 186 9.37 -10.77 -17.00
N GLU A 187 9.60 -11.66 -17.95
CA GLU A 187 8.57 -12.56 -18.46
C GLU A 187 8.64 -13.93 -17.75
N LYS A 188 7.53 -14.36 -17.16
CA LYS A 188 7.39 -15.72 -16.62
C LYS A 188 7.14 -16.69 -17.75
N THR A 189 8.14 -17.45 -18.18
CA THR A 189 7.94 -18.56 -19.10
C THR A 189 7.64 -19.84 -18.29
N ARG A 190 6.38 -20.31 -18.33
CA ARG A 190 6.02 -21.62 -17.75
C ARG A 190 6.46 -22.73 -18.67
N ARG A 191 7.45 -23.51 -18.27
CA ARG A 191 7.81 -24.80 -18.89
C ARG A 191 7.32 -25.93 -18.02
N GLY A 192 6.03 -26.35 -18.18
CA GLY A 192 5.42 -27.42 -17.40
C GLY A 192 5.01 -27.06 -15.96
N ASP A 193 4.44 -28.02 -15.22
CA ASP A 193 3.86 -27.81 -13.89
C ASP A 193 4.87 -27.50 -12.77
N ARG A 194 6.18 -27.59 -13.01
CA ARG A 194 7.22 -27.43 -11.97
C ARG A 194 8.40 -26.53 -12.33
N ASP A 195 8.63 -26.22 -13.61
CA ASP A 195 9.74 -25.36 -14.03
C ASP A 195 9.24 -24.00 -14.53
N VAL A 196 9.40 -23.00 -13.70
CA VAL A 196 9.22 -21.60 -14.07
C VAL A 196 10.61 -21.04 -14.38
N SER A 197 10.97 -20.91 -15.66
CA SER A 197 12.12 -20.12 -16.06
C SER A 197 11.65 -18.75 -16.50
N VAL A 198 12.26 -17.69 -15.95
CA VAL A 198 12.05 -16.33 -16.40
C VAL A 198 13.29 -15.91 -17.16
N SER A 199 13.15 -15.50 -18.40
CA SER A 199 14.26 -14.94 -19.15
C SER A 199 14.41 -13.48 -18.80
N ALA A 200 15.54 -13.10 -18.18
CA ALA A 200 15.98 -11.72 -18.18
C ALA A 200 16.52 -11.42 -19.60
N PRO A 201 15.86 -10.57 -20.40
CA PRO A 201 16.46 -10.14 -21.65
C PRO A 201 17.81 -9.51 -21.36
N GLY A 202 18.78 -9.57 -22.29
CA GLY A 202 20.07 -8.91 -22.16
C GLY A 202 19.87 -7.42 -21.89
N GLY A 203 19.72 -7.06 -20.63
CA GLY A 203 19.51 -5.68 -20.19
C GLY A 203 20.82 -4.89 -20.15
N PRO A 204 20.77 -3.58 -20.07
CA PRO A 204 21.93 -2.71 -19.95
C PRO A 204 22.51 -2.79 -18.53
N TRP A 205 23.01 -3.98 -18.13
CA TRP A 205 23.48 -4.21 -16.75
C TRP A 205 24.82 -3.53 -16.46
N ASN A 206 25.67 -3.26 -17.48
CA ASN A 206 26.98 -2.66 -17.27
C ASN A 206 26.86 -1.22 -16.75
N GLY A 207 27.32 -0.99 -15.53
CA GLY A 207 27.32 0.33 -14.91
C GLY A 207 25.94 0.81 -14.39
N HIS A 208 24.94 -0.06 -14.38
CA HIS A 208 23.60 0.27 -13.91
C HIS A 208 23.22 -0.53 -12.65
N THR A 209 22.41 0.07 -11.79
CA THR A 209 21.83 -0.57 -10.60
C THR A 209 20.38 -0.98 -10.89
N PRO A 210 20.07 -2.28 -10.92
CA PRO A 210 18.70 -2.73 -11.08
C PRO A 210 17.86 -2.36 -9.84
N VAL A 211 16.62 -1.88 -10.06
CA VAL A 211 15.65 -1.59 -9.01
C VAL A 211 14.39 -2.39 -9.32
N VAL A 212 14.16 -3.46 -8.55
CA VAL A 212 12.96 -4.31 -8.69
C VAL A 212 11.81 -3.64 -7.95
N ILE A 213 10.70 -3.34 -8.66
CA ILE A 213 9.56 -2.61 -8.10
C ILE A 213 8.30 -3.46 -8.18
N ASP A 214 7.57 -3.58 -7.06
CA ASP A 214 6.28 -4.25 -6.98
C ASP A 214 5.32 -3.48 -6.05
N ASP A 215 4.00 -3.71 -6.19
CA ASP A 215 3.00 -3.05 -5.33
C ASP A 215 2.96 -3.68 -3.93
N ILE A 216 2.89 -5.01 -3.83
CA ILE A 216 2.76 -5.74 -2.56
C ILE A 216 3.84 -6.81 -2.44
N VAL A 217 4.62 -6.74 -1.39
CA VAL A 217 5.46 -7.87 -0.97
C VAL A 217 4.80 -8.57 0.21
N SER A 218 4.50 -9.87 0.05
CA SER A 218 3.95 -10.70 1.11
C SER A 218 4.87 -11.87 1.46
N THR A 219 4.95 -12.89 0.62
CA THR A 219 5.93 -13.99 0.80
C THR A 219 7.30 -13.66 0.22
N GLY A 220 7.43 -12.59 -0.52
CA GLY A 220 8.66 -12.18 -1.19
C GLY A 220 9.09 -13.04 -2.38
N ARG A 221 8.40 -14.15 -2.68
CA ARG A 221 8.81 -15.14 -3.70
C ARG A 221 9.04 -14.52 -5.07
N THR A 222 8.15 -13.65 -5.52
CA THR A 222 8.27 -12.96 -6.82
C THR A 222 9.55 -12.12 -6.88
N MET A 223 9.82 -11.32 -5.87
CA MET A 223 11.03 -10.49 -5.80
C MET A 223 12.31 -11.32 -5.62
N VAL A 224 12.27 -12.39 -4.81
CA VAL A 224 13.40 -13.31 -4.63
C VAL A 224 13.77 -13.97 -5.95
N GLU A 225 12.78 -14.44 -6.71
CA GLU A 225 13.01 -15.06 -8.01
C GLU A 225 13.54 -14.05 -9.02
N ALA A 226 12.95 -12.86 -9.11
CA ALA A 226 13.45 -11.77 -9.96
C ALA A 226 14.91 -11.40 -9.62
N THR A 227 15.22 -11.32 -8.33
CA THR A 227 16.58 -11.06 -7.85
C THR A 227 17.57 -12.11 -8.34
N ARG A 228 17.25 -13.41 -8.15
CA ARG A 228 18.12 -14.51 -8.59
C ARG A 228 18.39 -14.48 -10.09
N GLN A 229 17.36 -14.17 -10.87
CA GLN A 229 17.49 -14.10 -12.34
C GLN A 229 18.35 -12.94 -12.80
N LEU A 230 18.16 -11.75 -12.22
CA LEU A 230 19.00 -10.61 -12.50
C LEU A 230 20.47 -10.92 -12.16
N ARG A 231 20.71 -11.56 -11.03
CA ARG A 231 22.08 -11.99 -10.62
C ARG A 231 22.66 -13.02 -11.58
N ALA A 232 21.86 -14.00 -12.00
CA ALA A 232 22.28 -15.01 -12.98
C ALA A 232 22.57 -14.41 -14.36
N ALA A 233 21.88 -13.33 -14.74
CA ALA A 233 22.13 -12.56 -15.97
C ALA A 233 23.33 -11.60 -15.87
N GLY A 234 24.08 -11.61 -14.76
CA GLY A 234 25.26 -10.76 -14.56
C GLY A 234 24.97 -9.34 -14.11
N ALA A 235 23.73 -9.03 -13.74
CA ALA A 235 23.39 -7.70 -13.21
C ALA A 235 24.05 -7.46 -11.85
N ALA A 236 24.26 -6.20 -11.48
CA ALA A 236 24.66 -5.80 -10.13
C ALA A 236 23.59 -6.25 -9.10
N ALA A 237 23.95 -6.26 -7.81
CA ALA A 237 22.99 -6.58 -6.75
C ALA A 237 21.79 -5.62 -6.79
N PRO A 238 20.55 -6.10 -7.08
CA PRO A 238 19.40 -5.22 -7.21
C PRO A 238 18.96 -4.64 -5.87
N MET A 239 18.40 -3.42 -5.89
CA MET A 239 17.58 -2.88 -4.82
C MET A 239 16.14 -3.31 -5.07
N CYS A 240 15.47 -3.80 -4.02
CA CYS A 240 14.03 -4.09 -4.07
C CYS A 240 13.24 -2.91 -3.49
N VAL A 241 12.17 -2.51 -4.16
CA VAL A 241 11.25 -1.45 -3.70
C VAL A 241 9.83 -1.97 -3.74
N ALA A 242 9.08 -1.80 -2.65
CA ALA A 242 7.67 -2.14 -2.61
C ALA A 242 6.83 -1.00 -2.06
N ILE A 243 5.57 -0.90 -2.53
CA ILE A 243 4.64 0.09 -1.99
C ILE A 243 4.13 -0.39 -0.62
N HIS A 244 3.71 -1.64 -0.51
CA HIS A 244 3.10 -2.18 0.70
C HIS A 244 3.93 -3.32 1.31
N ALA A 245 4.45 -3.10 2.51
CA ALA A 245 5.20 -4.09 3.29
C ALA A 245 4.23 -5.01 4.06
N VAL A 246 3.74 -6.07 3.41
CA VAL A 246 2.84 -7.06 4.02
C VAL A 246 3.61 -8.32 4.45
N PHE A 247 4.91 -8.24 4.58
CA PHE A 247 5.80 -9.37 4.85
C PHE A 247 6.38 -9.32 6.27
N ALA A 248 6.82 -10.49 6.75
CA ALA A 248 7.61 -10.59 7.97
C ALA A 248 9.10 -10.35 7.71
N ASP A 249 9.86 -10.00 8.74
CA ASP A 249 11.30 -9.69 8.66
C ASP A 249 12.15 -10.75 7.94
N ALA A 250 11.76 -12.02 8.00
CA ALA A 250 12.43 -13.12 7.32
C ALA A 250 12.56 -12.92 5.80
N VAL A 251 11.61 -12.24 5.16
CA VAL A 251 11.65 -11.97 3.70
C VAL A 251 12.81 -11.04 3.34
N SER A 252 13.14 -10.09 4.20
CA SER A 252 14.31 -9.22 3.99
C SER A 252 15.60 -10.02 3.94
N ALA A 253 15.75 -10.99 4.84
CA ALA A 253 16.92 -11.88 4.87
C ALA A 253 16.97 -12.81 3.64
N GLU A 254 15.82 -13.33 3.19
CA GLU A 254 15.73 -14.15 1.97
C GLU A 254 16.10 -13.38 0.71
N LEU A 255 15.71 -12.11 0.59
CA LEU A 255 16.10 -11.24 -0.52
C LEU A 255 17.59 -10.98 -0.55
N VAL A 256 18.20 -10.70 0.60
CA VAL A 256 19.66 -10.54 0.70
C VAL A 256 20.37 -11.84 0.35
N ALA A 257 19.90 -12.99 0.84
CA ALA A 257 20.46 -14.31 0.49
C ALA A 257 20.31 -14.64 -1.00
N ALA A 258 19.27 -14.11 -1.67
CA ALA A 258 19.10 -14.23 -3.12
C ALA A 258 20.05 -13.32 -3.92
N GLY A 259 20.75 -12.39 -3.27
CA GLY A 259 21.72 -11.46 -3.85
C GLY A 259 21.19 -10.05 -4.06
N ALA A 260 20.09 -9.66 -3.43
CA ALA A 260 19.64 -8.28 -3.39
C ALA A 260 20.54 -7.43 -2.49
N ARG A 261 20.66 -6.13 -2.78
CA ARG A 261 21.30 -5.14 -1.91
C ARG A 261 20.46 -4.87 -0.65
N GLY A 262 19.15 -5.00 -0.75
CA GLY A 262 18.19 -4.82 0.32
C GLY A 262 16.78 -4.60 -0.22
N ILE A 263 15.85 -4.34 0.70
CA ILE A 263 14.48 -3.93 0.37
C ILE A 263 14.14 -2.63 1.08
N VAL A 264 13.46 -1.74 0.36
CA VAL A 264 12.93 -0.46 0.84
C VAL A 264 11.45 -0.41 0.51
N THR A 265 10.65 0.15 1.42
CA THR A 265 9.20 0.22 1.24
C THR A 265 8.65 1.61 1.51
N CYS A 266 7.47 1.89 0.96
CA CYS A 266 6.70 3.06 1.36
C CYS A 266 6.13 2.86 2.77
N ASP A 267 5.86 3.98 3.45
CA ASP A 267 5.31 4.03 4.80
C ASP A 267 3.79 3.88 4.85
N THR A 268 3.22 3.08 3.94
CA THR A 268 1.80 2.72 3.91
C THR A 268 1.40 1.73 5.01
N ILE A 269 2.35 0.93 5.45
CA ILE A 269 2.28 0.01 6.60
C ILE A 269 3.55 0.27 7.42
N ASP A 270 3.41 0.37 8.75
CA ASP A 270 4.59 0.54 9.61
C ASP A 270 5.49 -0.70 9.56
N HIS A 271 6.74 -0.50 9.11
CA HIS A 271 7.70 -1.57 8.91
C HIS A 271 9.14 -1.04 8.98
N ALA A 272 10.07 -1.87 9.44
CA ALA A 272 11.49 -1.49 9.58
C ALA A 272 12.18 -1.09 8.26
N THR A 273 11.62 -1.50 7.11
CA THR A 273 12.12 -1.17 5.76
C THR A 273 11.60 0.15 5.20
N ASN A 274 10.71 0.86 5.90
CA ASN A 274 10.17 2.13 5.42
C ASN A 274 11.29 3.17 5.26
N ARG A 275 11.41 3.69 4.03
CA ARG A 275 12.34 4.78 3.67
C ARG A 275 11.66 5.79 2.74
N ILE A 276 10.49 5.47 2.20
CA ILE A 276 9.76 6.28 1.23
C ILE A 276 8.48 6.77 1.88
N CYS A 277 8.36 8.09 2.04
CA CYS A 277 7.19 8.71 2.67
C CYS A 277 6.13 9.07 1.61
N VAL A 278 4.92 8.54 1.77
CA VAL A 278 3.77 8.81 0.89
C VAL A 278 2.81 9.87 1.44
N ALA A 279 3.19 10.59 2.48
CA ALA A 279 2.30 11.55 3.13
C ALA A 279 1.92 12.73 2.20
N ASP A 280 2.78 13.16 1.27
CA ASP A 280 2.47 14.24 0.32
C ASP A 280 1.37 13.82 -0.67
N PRO A 281 1.53 12.74 -1.47
CA PRO A 281 0.46 12.29 -2.37
C PRO A 281 -0.82 11.89 -1.62
N LEU A 282 -0.70 11.35 -0.41
CA LEU A 282 -1.85 11.01 0.42
C LEU A 282 -2.60 12.28 0.87
N ALA A 283 -1.89 13.33 1.28
CA ALA A 283 -2.49 14.60 1.66
C ALA A 283 -3.22 15.28 0.48
N ASP A 284 -2.65 15.22 -0.72
CA ASP A 284 -3.29 15.78 -1.91
C ASP A 284 -4.59 15.03 -2.25
N ALA A 285 -4.59 13.71 -2.14
CA ALA A 285 -5.78 12.89 -2.33
C ALA A 285 -6.87 13.16 -1.28
N VAL A 286 -6.49 13.33 -0.02
CA VAL A 286 -7.43 13.70 1.06
C VAL A 286 -7.98 15.10 0.83
N ARG A 287 -7.15 16.07 0.49
CA ARG A 287 -7.56 17.46 0.20
C ARG A 287 -8.63 17.53 -0.89
N ALA A 288 -8.49 16.70 -1.94
CA ALA A 288 -9.49 16.59 -3.01
C ALA A 288 -10.84 16.01 -2.53
N ARG A 289 -10.89 15.31 -1.40
CA ARG A 289 -12.13 14.80 -0.80
C ARG A 289 -12.77 15.76 0.19
N LEU A 290 -11.97 16.63 0.80
CA LEU A 290 -12.45 17.62 1.76
C LEU A 290 -12.93 18.91 1.09
N ALA A 291 -12.57 19.16 -0.17
CA ALA A 291 -13.06 20.25 -1.00
C ALA A 291 -14.48 19.96 -1.48
#